data_5fa558f657d98173a35cc20c077418f2
#
_entry.id   5fa558f657d98173a35cc20c077418f2
#
_cell.length_a   1.000
_cell.length_b   1.000
_cell.length_c   1.000
_cell.angle_alpha   90.00
_cell.angle_beta   90.00
_cell.angle_gamma   90.00
#
_symmetry.space_group_name_H-M   'P 1'
#
loop_
_entity.id
_entity.type
_entity.pdbx_description
1 polymer ?
#
loop_
_entity_poly.entity_id
_entity_poly.type
_entity_poly.pdbx_seq_one_letter_code
_entity_poly.pdbx_strand_id
1 'polypeptide(L)'
;MFPADDDFNPPIVDTMMKKFMAGHDVVCASRFMPGGSMIGAPWLKNLLVRVSAFTLHYVARVPTKDPSNGLRLFSRRVIKDIKIESSVGFAYSIELLVKTQRLGWPICDVPAQWIERRAGQGKSNFKVLSWLPEYLTWFWYAFATTYLRRPASTVPLNTSSQA
;
A
#
# COMPACT_ATOMS: atom_id res chain seq x y z
N MET A 1 -5.66 -8.75 -0.18
CA MET A 1 -5.13 -9.05 -1.53
C MET A 1 -3.80 -9.77 -1.35
N PHE A 2 -3.65 -10.93 -1.94
CA PHE A 2 -2.46 -11.78 -1.86
C PHE A 2 -1.96 -12.05 -3.28
N PRO A 3 -0.67 -11.78 -3.58
CA PRO A 3 -0.10 -12.10 -4.90
C PRO A 3 -0.12 -13.62 -5.13
N ALA A 4 -0.61 -14.05 -6.29
CA ALA A 4 -0.74 -15.48 -6.61
C ALA A 4 0.61 -16.21 -6.81
N ASP A 5 1.67 -15.44 -6.90
CA ASP A 5 3.05 -15.91 -7.14
C ASP A 5 3.97 -15.71 -5.91
N ASP A 6 3.39 -15.47 -4.74
CA ASP A 6 4.12 -15.34 -3.48
C ASP A 6 4.07 -16.65 -2.71
N ASP A 7 5.08 -17.47 -2.88
CA ASP A 7 5.22 -18.78 -2.22
C ASP A 7 5.87 -18.67 -0.82
N PHE A 8 6.39 -17.49 -0.45
CA PHE A 8 7.17 -17.30 0.78
C PHE A 8 6.36 -16.78 1.95
N ASN A 9 5.27 -16.05 1.67
CA ASN A 9 4.51 -15.36 2.72
C ASN A 9 3.14 -16.00 3.11
N PRO A 10 2.70 -17.20 2.63
CA PRO A 10 1.40 -17.74 3.04
C PRO A 10 1.18 -17.71 4.56
N PRO A 11 2.19 -18.01 5.43
CA PRO A 11 2.04 -17.95 6.88
C PRO A 11 1.78 -16.53 7.44
N ILE A 12 2.07 -15.47 6.66
CA ILE A 12 1.84 -14.08 7.10
C ILE A 12 0.35 -13.78 7.27
N VAL A 13 -0.53 -14.50 6.53
CA VAL A 13 -1.97 -14.27 6.54
C VAL A 13 -2.53 -14.39 7.95
N ASP A 14 -2.08 -15.37 8.74
CA ASP A 14 -2.51 -15.53 10.13
C ASP A 14 -2.12 -14.33 11.00
N THR A 15 -0.91 -13.80 10.77
CA THR A 15 -0.44 -12.60 11.49
C THR A 15 -1.23 -11.37 11.07
N MET A 16 -1.54 -11.24 9.77
CA MET A 16 -2.39 -10.16 9.25
C MET A 16 -3.80 -10.24 9.81
N MET A 17 -4.38 -11.45 9.88
CA MET A 17 -5.72 -11.66 10.48
C MET A 17 -5.75 -11.30 11.96
N LYS A 18 -4.72 -11.65 12.74
CA LYS A 18 -4.63 -11.22 14.15
C LYS A 18 -4.65 -9.71 14.29
N LYS A 19 -3.92 -8.99 13.43
CA LYS A 19 -3.92 -7.51 13.41
C LYS A 19 -5.27 -6.94 12.97
N PHE A 20 -5.90 -7.56 11.99
CA PHE A 20 -7.25 -7.19 11.54
C PHE A 20 -8.28 -7.35 12.67
N MET A 21 -8.28 -8.49 13.35
CA MET A 21 -9.17 -8.76 14.49
C MET A 21 -8.91 -7.82 15.68
N ALA A 22 -7.69 -7.26 15.78
CA ALA A 22 -7.35 -6.22 16.75
C ALA A 22 -7.87 -4.82 16.37
N GLY A 23 -8.66 -4.69 15.27
CA GLY A 23 -9.34 -3.46 14.88
C GLY A 23 -8.64 -2.62 13.83
N HIS A 24 -7.65 -3.15 13.10
CA HIS A 24 -7.02 -2.44 11.99
C HIS A 24 -7.79 -2.63 10.69
N ASP A 25 -8.01 -1.55 9.95
CA ASP A 25 -8.72 -1.57 8.67
C ASP A 25 -7.84 -1.92 7.49
N VAL A 26 -6.57 -1.55 7.57
CA VAL A 26 -5.55 -1.93 6.59
C VAL A 26 -4.37 -2.54 7.31
N VAL A 27 -3.99 -3.75 6.90
CA VAL A 27 -2.77 -4.41 7.35
C VAL A 27 -1.84 -4.57 6.16
N CYS A 28 -0.69 -3.89 6.20
CA CYS A 28 0.30 -3.88 5.14
C CYS A 28 1.42 -4.89 5.43
N ALA A 29 1.79 -5.69 4.44
CA ALA A 29 3.00 -6.48 4.49
C ALA A 29 4.20 -5.58 4.16
N SER A 30 5.14 -5.42 5.08
CA SER A 30 6.25 -4.49 4.97
C SER A 30 7.61 -5.20 4.87
N ARG A 31 8.35 -4.88 3.82
CA ARG A 31 9.73 -5.32 3.60
C ARG A 31 10.75 -4.49 4.38
N PHE A 32 10.34 -3.31 4.88
CA PHE A 32 11.20 -2.27 5.44
C PHE A 32 11.01 -2.08 6.95
N MET A 33 10.48 -3.07 7.63
CA MET A 33 10.40 -3.14 9.09
C MET A 33 11.26 -4.28 9.64
N PRO A 34 11.56 -4.32 10.95
CA PRO A 34 12.26 -5.45 11.55
C PRO A 34 11.57 -6.78 11.23
N GLY A 35 12.34 -7.76 10.74
CA GLY A 35 11.82 -9.05 10.26
C GLY A 35 11.37 -9.06 8.79
N GLY A 36 11.28 -7.91 8.12
CA GLY A 36 11.03 -7.80 6.69
C GLY A 36 12.33 -7.83 5.87
N SER A 37 12.24 -8.24 4.60
CA SER A 37 13.39 -8.26 3.70
C SER A 37 13.01 -8.09 2.22
N MET A 38 13.95 -7.57 1.42
CA MET A 38 13.86 -7.49 -0.03
C MET A 38 15.17 -8.00 -0.64
N ILE A 39 15.13 -9.19 -1.24
CA ILE A 39 16.32 -9.92 -1.71
C ILE A 39 16.28 -10.02 -3.24
N GLY A 40 17.46 -9.80 -3.88
CA GLY A 40 17.64 -10.02 -5.32
C GLY A 40 17.10 -8.92 -6.25
N ALA A 41 16.50 -7.87 -5.72
CA ALA A 41 16.00 -6.78 -6.54
C ALA A 41 17.13 -5.97 -7.20
N PRO A 42 17.00 -5.55 -8.48
CA PRO A 42 17.92 -4.62 -9.12
C PRO A 42 18.11 -3.37 -8.27
N TRP A 43 19.35 -2.87 -8.19
CA TRP A 43 19.70 -1.77 -7.27
C TRP A 43 18.84 -0.51 -7.50
N LEU A 44 18.55 -0.15 -8.76
CA LEU A 44 17.74 1.01 -9.10
C LEU A 44 16.27 0.84 -8.63
N LYS A 45 15.69 -0.35 -8.84
CA LYS A 45 14.35 -0.68 -8.36
C LYS A 45 14.30 -0.61 -6.83
N ASN A 46 15.30 -1.19 -6.16
CA ASN A 46 15.40 -1.16 -4.70
C ASN A 46 15.52 0.28 -4.18
N LEU A 47 16.35 1.11 -4.81
CA LEU A 47 16.51 2.52 -4.45
C LEU A 47 15.18 3.28 -4.59
N LEU A 48 14.52 3.19 -5.75
CA LEU A 48 13.26 3.90 -6.02
C LEU A 48 12.16 3.50 -5.04
N VAL A 49 12.03 2.20 -4.76
CA VAL A 49 11.03 1.69 -3.82
C VAL A 49 11.32 2.18 -2.40
N ARG A 50 12.59 2.19 -1.95
CA ARG A 50 12.98 2.70 -0.64
C ARG A 50 12.78 4.20 -0.50
N VAL A 51 13.14 4.98 -1.52
CA VAL A 51 12.90 6.43 -1.55
C VAL A 51 11.41 6.73 -1.46
N SER A 52 10.59 6.03 -2.24
CA SER A 52 9.14 6.22 -2.18
C SER A 52 8.56 5.84 -0.82
N ALA A 53 9.01 4.73 -0.24
CA ALA A 53 8.59 4.28 1.08
C ALA A 53 9.00 5.28 2.17
N PHE A 54 10.25 5.74 2.14
CA PHE A 54 10.75 6.78 3.06
C PHE A 54 9.92 8.06 2.94
N THR A 55 9.69 8.54 1.73
CA THR A 55 8.94 9.77 1.47
C THR A 55 7.50 9.68 1.98
N LEU A 56 6.79 8.59 1.68
CA LEU A 56 5.41 8.43 2.15
C LEU A 56 5.33 8.20 3.66
N HIS A 57 6.24 7.44 4.25
CA HIS A 57 6.21 7.15 5.68
C HIS A 57 6.66 8.33 6.53
N TYR A 58 7.88 8.84 6.31
CA TYR A 58 8.48 9.85 7.18
C TYR A 58 8.06 11.28 6.83
N VAL A 59 7.87 11.59 5.55
CA VAL A 59 7.51 12.94 5.12
C VAL A 59 6.00 13.08 5.05
N ALA A 60 5.29 12.25 4.30
CA ALA A 60 3.82 12.32 4.20
C ALA A 60 3.08 11.69 5.40
N ARG A 61 3.81 11.08 6.35
CA ARG A 61 3.29 10.46 7.59
C ARG A 61 2.22 9.39 7.36
N VAL A 62 2.34 8.66 6.26
CA VAL A 62 1.50 7.48 6.01
C VAL A 62 1.88 6.39 7.02
N PRO A 63 0.94 5.81 7.79
CA PRO A 63 1.27 4.90 8.89
C PRO A 63 1.62 3.48 8.41
N THR A 64 2.45 3.38 7.39
CA THR A 64 3.08 2.13 6.91
C THR A 64 4.50 2.41 6.43
N LYS A 65 5.41 1.48 6.67
CA LYS A 65 6.81 1.56 6.18
C LYS A 65 6.98 1.07 4.76
N ASP A 66 5.96 0.41 4.18
CA ASP A 66 6.01 -0.12 2.82
C ASP A 66 4.73 0.16 2.02
N PRO A 67 4.48 1.41 1.64
CA PRO A 67 3.30 1.78 0.88
C PRO A 67 3.29 1.25 -0.56
N SER A 68 4.41 0.70 -1.04
CA SER A 68 4.53 0.18 -2.40
C SER A 68 4.26 -1.33 -2.53
N ASN A 69 4.19 -2.06 -1.41
CA ASN A 69 3.87 -3.48 -1.45
C ASN A 69 2.38 -3.70 -1.69
N GLY A 70 2.04 -4.55 -2.67
CA GLY A 70 0.66 -4.91 -2.99
C GLY A 70 0.03 -5.95 -2.04
N LEU A 71 0.82 -6.63 -1.22
CA LEU A 71 0.31 -7.59 -0.25
C LEU A 71 -0.32 -6.85 0.93
N ARG A 72 -1.65 -6.78 0.94
CA ARG A 72 -2.43 -6.08 1.96
C ARG A 72 -3.74 -6.79 2.27
N LEU A 73 -4.15 -6.67 3.52
CA LEU A 73 -5.48 -6.99 3.96
C LEU A 73 -6.26 -5.69 4.15
N PHE A 74 -7.46 -5.63 3.59
CA PHE A 74 -8.37 -4.50 3.72
C PHE A 74 -9.64 -4.94 4.42
N SER A 75 -10.18 -4.11 5.31
CA SER A 75 -11.50 -4.34 5.89
C SER A 75 -12.60 -4.16 4.83
N ARG A 76 -13.76 -4.73 5.13
CA ARG A 76 -14.93 -4.60 4.24
C ARG A 76 -15.31 -3.14 4.00
N ARG A 77 -15.20 -2.29 5.04
CA ARG A 77 -15.53 -0.87 4.90
C ARG A 77 -14.57 -0.14 3.97
N VAL A 78 -13.26 -0.44 4.01
CA VAL A 78 -12.30 0.17 3.08
C VAL A 78 -12.67 -0.11 1.63
N ILE A 79 -13.05 -1.37 1.33
CA ILE A 79 -13.35 -1.78 -0.05
C ILE A 79 -14.73 -1.29 -0.50
N LYS A 80 -15.72 -1.26 0.40
CA LYS A 80 -17.09 -0.90 0.04
C LYS A 80 -17.33 0.60 0.05
N ASP A 81 -16.79 1.29 1.05
CA ASP A 81 -17.15 2.68 1.32
C ASP A 81 -16.28 3.66 0.55
N ILE A 82 -14.99 3.32 0.32
CA ILE A 82 -14.08 4.20 -0.43
C ILE A 82 -14.29 4.02 -1.92
N LYS A 83 -14.59 5.12 -2.61
CA LYS A 83 -14.64 5.16 -4.08
C LYS A 83 -13.22 5.10 -4.64
N ILE A 84 -12.93 4.09 -5.47
CA ILE A 84 -11.67 3.97 -6.20
C ILE A 84 -11.75 4.81 -7.47
N GLU A 85 -10.76 5.68 -7.67
CA GLU A 85 -10.68 6.61 -8.82
C GLU A 85 -9.49 6.26 -9.73
N SER A 86 -8.49 5.52 -9.22
CA SER A 86 -7.34 5.10 -10.02
C SER A 86 -7.73 4.06 -11.08
N SER A 87 -7.16 4.20 -12.26
CA SER A 87 -7.46 3.37 -13.44
C SER A 87 -6.27 2.56 -13.95
N VAL A 88 -5.06 2.76 -13.41
CA VAL A 88 -3.85 2.12 -13.94
C VAL A 88 -3.11 1.28 -12.90
N GLY A 89 -2.70 0.09 -13.31
CA GLY A 89 -1.80 -0.78 -12.58
C GLY A 89 -2.24 -1.06 -11.15
N PHE A 90 -1.30 -0.90 -10.21
CA PHE A 90 -1.53 -1.09 -8.77
C PHE A 90 -1.77 0.23 -8.02
N ALA A 91 -2.05 1.34 -8.71
CA ALA A 91 -2.27 2.66 -8.10
C ALA A 91 -3.42 2.64 -7.09
N TYR A 92 -4.49 1.87 -7.34
CA TYR A 92 -5.60 1.69 -6.40
C TYR A 92 -5.15 1.23 -5.00
N SER A 93 -4.06 0.49 -4.92
CA SER A 93 -3.54 0.01 -3.63
C SER A 93 -2.96 1.14 -2.78
N ILE A 94 -2.28 2.11 -3.42
CA ILE A 94 -1.80 3.33 -2.74
C ILE A 94 -2.97 4.27 -2.48
N GLU A 95 -3.88 4.42 -3.44
CA GLU A 95 -5.09 5.22 -3.29
C GLU A 95 -5.90 4.83 -2.05
N LEU A 96 -6.26 3.55 -1.93
CA LEU A 96 -6.99 3.05 -0.76
C LEU A 96 -6.24 3.33 0.54
N LEU A 97 -4.92 3.16 0.54
CA LEU A 97 -4.07 3.42 1.70
C LEU A 97 -4.14 4.90 2.14
N VAL A 98 -3.92 5.84 1.22
CA VAL A 98 -3.88 7.27 1.56
C VAL A 98 -5.27 7.85 1.85
N LYS A 99 -6.32 7.30 1.24
CA LYS A 99 -7.70 7.63 1.57
C LYS A 99 -8.07 7.12 2.97
N THR A 100 -7.67 5.89 3.30
CA THR A 100 -7.84 5.31 4.65
C THR A 100 -7.12 6.15 5.70
N GLN A 101 -5.89 6.62 5.42
CA GLN A 101 -5.16 7.56 6.28
C GLN A 101 -5.96 8.85 6.49
N ARG A 102 -6.50 9.46 5.42
CA ARG A 102 -7.28 10.71 5.52
C ARG A 102 -8.57 10.54 6.32
N LEU A 103 -9.18 9.35 6.25
CA LEU A 103 -10.35 9.00 7.06
C LEU A 103 -10.00 8.74 8.54
N GLY A 104 -8.71 8.65 8.88
CA GLY A 104 -8.26 8.35 10.24
C GLY A 104 -8.50 6.88 10.64
N TRP A 105 -8.72 5.99 9.68
CA TRP A 105 -8.95 4.57 9.98
C TRP A 105 -7.63 3.84 10.26
N PRO A 106 -7.61 2.88 11.21
CA PRO A 106 -6.39 2.25 11.68
C PRO A 106 -5.64 1.45 10.59
N ILE A 107 -4.35 1.74 10.46
CA ILE A 107 -3.43 1.06 9.53
C ILE A 107 -2.26 0.51 10.35
N CYS A 108 -1.78 -0.69 10.03
CA CYS A 108 -0.57 -1.24 10.64
C CYS A 108 0.24 -2.08 9.66
N ASP A 109 1.46 -2.41 10.06
CA ASP A 109 2.39 -3.26 9.29
C ASP A 109 2.59 -4.62 9.96
N VAL A 110 2.91 -5.61 9.13
CA VAL A 110 3.49 -6.90 9.51
C VAL A 110 4.72 -7.18 8.66
N PRO A 111 5.76 -7.85 9.19
CA PRO A 111 6.97 -8.13 8.42
C PRO A 111 6.70 -9.11 7.29
N ALA A 112 7.25 -8.82 6.11
CA ALA A 112 7.17 -9.68 4.94
C ALA A 112 8.52 -9.83 4.25
N GLN A 113 8.73 -10.99 3.63
CA GLN A 113 9.89 -11.24 2.80
C GLN A 113 9.52 -11.08 1.33
N TRP A 114 10.42 -10.50 0.55
CA TRP A 114 10.31 -10.39 -0.89
C TRP A 114 11.57 -10.95 -1.53
N ILE A 115 11.39 -11.95 -2.37
CA ILE A 115 12.48 -12.50 -3.17
C ILE A 115 12.16 -12.23 -4.63
N GLU A 116 13.06 -11.51 -5.32
CA GLU A 116 12.89 -11.23 -6.73
C GLU A 116 12.98 -12.52 -7.54
N ARG A 117 12.14 -12.66 -8.55
CA ARG A 117 12.17 -13.80 -9.46
C ARG A 117 13.52 -13.88 -10.20
N ARG A 118 14.02 -15.08 -10.40
CA ARG A 118 15.24 -15.31 -11.19
C ARG A 118 15.05 -14.87 -12.64
N ALA A 119 16.12 -14.42 -13.27
CA ALA A 119 16.11 -14.11 -14.70
C ALA A 119 15.59 -15.32 -15.49
N GLY A 120 14.55 -15.11 -16.32
CA GLY A 120 13.90 -16.18 -17.08
C GLY A 120 12.51 -16.61 -16.58
N GLN A 121 12.09 -16.22 -15.39
CA GLN A 121 10.77 -16.57 -14.82
C GLN A 121 9.65 -15.53 -15.16
N GLY A 122 9.73 -14.91 -16.32
CA GLY A 122 8.73 -13.93 -16.79
C GLY A 122 9.22 -12.48 -16.70
N LYS A 123 8.64 -11.61 -17.53
CA LYS A 123 8.93 -10.17 -17.54
C LYS A 123 7.96 -9.46 -16.61
N SER A 124 8.48 -8.52 -15.80
CA SER A 124 7.63 -7.63 -15.02
C SER A 124 6.82 -6.72 -15.97
N ASN A 125 5.50 -6.78 -15.87
CA ASN A 125 4.60 -5.86 -16.59
C ASN A 125 4.53 -4.46 -15.95
N PHE A 126 5.41 -4.16 -15.02
CA PHE A 126 5.42 -2.89 -14.30
C PHE A 126 5.99 -1.77 -15.18
N LYS A 127 5.07 -1.03 -15.80
CA LYS A 127 5.39 0.13 -16.66
C LYS A 127 5.56 1.39 -15.82
N VAL A 128 6.71 1.52 -15.13
CA VAL A 128 6.98 2.60 -14.16
C VAL A 128 6.70 3.98 -14.74
N LEU A 129 7.23 4.28 -15.93
CA LEU A 129 7.14 5.63 -16.52
C LEU A 129 5.71 6.00 -16.92
N SER A 130 4.95 5.07 -17.48
CA SER A 130 3.58 5.36 -17.91
C SER A 130 2.59 5.48 -16.74
N TRP A 131 2.89 4.86 -15.59
CA TRP A 131 2.04 4.92 -14.40
C TRP A 131 2.47 6.00 -13.39
N LEU A 132 3.65 6.58 -13.61
CA LEU A 132 4.22 7.57 -12.69
C LEU A 132 3.30 8.76 -12.40
N PRO A 133 2.60 9.37 -13.37
CA PRO A 133 1.70 10.50 -13.07
C PRO A 133 0.60 10.15 -12.07
N GLU A 134 0.00 8.96 -12.20
CA GLU A 134 -1.04 8.50 -11.29
C GLU A 134 -0.48 8.24 -9.88
N TYR A 135 0.71 7.63 -9.78
CA TYR A 135 1.38 7.45 -8.51
C TYR A 135 1.70 8.79 -7.83
N LEU A 136 2.18 9.79 -8.59
CA LEU A 136 2.45 11.13 -8.07
C LEU A 136 1.18 11.84 -7.57
N THR A 137 0.03 11.60 -8.19
CA THR A 137 -1.27 12.10 -7.70
C THR A 137 -1.55 11.60 -6.29
N TRP A 138 -1.37 10.30 -6.03
CA TRP A 138 -1.60 9.73 -4.70
C TRP A 138 -0.52 10.10 -3.68
N PHE A 139 0.72 10.33 -4.12
CA PHE A 139 1.76 10.93 -3.28
C PHE A 139 1.35 12.33 -2.84
N TRP A 140 0.93 13.18 -3.78
CA TRP A 140 0.43 14.51 -3.46
C TRP A 140 -0.79 14.47 -2.53
N TYR A 141 -1.68 13.51 -2.74
CA TYR A 141 -2.84 13.31 -1.87
C TYR A 141 -2.42 13.04 -0.42
N ALA A 142 -1.41 12.22 -0.19
CA ALA A 142 -0.87 11.94 1.14
C ALA A 142 -0.24 13.19 1.77
N PHE A 143 0.57 13.95 1.01
CA PHE A 143 1.12 15.23 1.45
C PHE A 143 0.03 16.24 1.82
N ALA A 144 -0.97 16.38 0.97
CA ALA A 144 -2.09 17.30 1.23
C ALA A 144 -2.87 16.91 2.49
N THR A 145 -2.99 15.61 2.78
CA THR A 145 -3.58 15.11 4.03
C THR A 145 -2.81 15.62 5.25
N THR A 146 -1.49 15.51 5.21
CA THR A 146 -0.63 15.82 6.35
C THR A 146 -0.40 17.32 6.52
N TYR A 147 -0.03 18.03 5.45
CA TYR A 147 0.42 19.42 5.53
C TYR A 147 -0.67 20.46 5.26
N LEU A 148 -1.61 20.14 4.36
CA LEU A 148 -2.77 21.00 4.11
C LEU A 148 -3.96 20.63 5.00
N ARG A 149 -3.80 19.66 5.89
CA ARG A 149 -4.83 19.18 6.84
C ARG A 149 -6.20 18.95 6.15
N ARG A 150 -6.17 18.36 4.95
CA ARG A 150 -7.40 18.07 4.21
C ARG A 150 -8.32 17.18 5.05
N PRO A 151 -9.60 17.57 5.26
CA PRO A 151 -10.50 16.84 6.14
C PRO A 151 -10.98 15.51 5.51
N ALA A 152 -11.43 14.60 6.35
CA ALA A 152 -12.01 13.31 5.95
C ALA A 152 -13.19 13.47 4.97
N SER A 153 -13.97 14.54 5.08
CA SER A 153 -15.08 14.85 4.17
C SER A 153 -14.70 15.05 2.71
N THR A 154 -13.39 15.22 2.42
CA THR A 154 -12.88 15.30 1.04
C THR A 154 -12.58 13.95 0.41
N VAL A 155 -12.76 12.84 1.15
CA VAL A 155 -12.61 11.50 0.61
C VAL A 155 -13.89 11.12 -0.12
N PRO A 156 -13.84 10.82 -1.43
CA PRO A 156 -15.01 10.34 -2.14
C PRO A 156 -15.41 8.95 -1.64
N LEU A 157 -16.66 8.84 -1.20
CA LEU A 157 -17.27 7.59 -0.73
C LEU A 157 -18.30 7.10 -1.74
N ASN A 158 -18.53 5.79 -1.74
CA ASN A 158 -19.60 5.19 -2.52
C ASN A 158 -20.97 5.51 -1.90
N THR A 159 -21.95 5.87 -2.70
CA THR A 159 -23.27 6.36 -2.27
C THR A 159 -24.09 5.32 -1.48
N SER A 160 -23.71 4.04 -1.53
CA SER A 160 -24.39 2.94 -0.83
C SER A 160 -24.11 2.85 0.68
N SER A 161 -23.22 3.69 1.21
CA SER A 161 -22.85 3.69 2.64
C SER A 161 -23.58 4.76 3.48
N GLN A 162 -24.48 5.53 2.87
CA GLN A 162 -25.20 6.61 3.55
C GLN A 162 -26.66 6.25 3.90
N ALA A 163 -27.02 4.97 3.78
CA ALA A 163 -28.37 4.48 4.15
C ALA A 163 -28.31 3.58 5.38
#